data_9412240c45300064d5ceecb5afcc1c01
#
_entry.id   9412240c45300064d5ceecb5afcc1c01
#
_cell.length_a   1.000
_cell.length_b   1.000
_cell.length_c   1.000
_cell.angle_alpha   90.00
_cell.angle_beta   90.00
_cell.angle_gamma   90.00
#
_symmetry.space_group_name_H-M   'P 1'
#
loop_
_entity.id
_entity.type
_entity.pdbx_description
1 polymer ?
#
loop_
_entity_poly.entity_id
_entity_poly.type
_entity_poly.pdbx_seq_one_letter_code
_entity_poly.pdbx_strand_id
1 'polypeptide(L)'
;MRVLIINTSERIGGAAIAANRLMEALKNNGIKTKMLVRDKQTDQISVVELKKSWWKVWQFIWERVVIWQANHFKKHNLFAVDIANTGTNITALPEFTQADVIHLHWINQGMLSLTDIRRIIQSGKPIVWTMHDMWPFTGICHYAGDCDKYATQCHNCPQLYKGSRKDIAYRTFQKKKKLFEGAQITFVACSRWLESLAKKSDLIKGQTITNIPNACLLYTS
;
A
#
# COMPACT_ATOMS: atom_id res chain seq x y z
N MET A 1 -0.73 21.50 -11.45
CA MET A 1 -1.09 20.23 -10.79
C MET A 1 -0.04 19.93 -9.72
N ARG A 2 -0.49 19.50 -8.54
CA ARG A 2 0.36 19.09 -7.41
C ARG A 2 0.07 17.63 -7.10
N VAL A 3 1.10 16.78 -7.10
CA VAL A 3 0.99 15.35 -6.80
C VAL A 3 1.67 15.05 -5.46
N LEU A 4 0.97 14.35 -4.57
CA LEU A 4 1.54 13.80 -3.36
C LEU A 4 1.72 12.29 -3.52
N ILE A 5 2.97 11.85 -3.63
CA ILE A 5 3.33 10.44 -3.60
C ILE A 5 3.45 10.00 -2.14
N ILE A 6 2.87 8.85 -1.80
CA ILE A 6 2.92 8.27 -0.45
C ILE A 6 3.57 6.90 -0.50
N ASN A 7 4.67 6.73 0.22
CA ASN A 7 5.39 5.47 0.33
C ASN A 7 5.97 5.31 1.75
N THR A 8 6.18 4.11 2.24
CA THR A 8 6.69 3.89 3.60
C THR A 8 8.13 4.35 3.74
N SER A 9 9.01 4.01 2.81
CA SER A 9 10.42 4.41 2.82
C SER A 9 10.77 5.28 1.62
N GLU A 10 11.76 6.15 1.79
CA GLU A 10 12.28 6.97 0.68
C GLU A 10 13.08 6.14 -0.33
N ARG A 11 13.97 5.24 0.13
CA ARG A 11 14.93 4.54 -0.73
C ARG A 11 15.04 3.04 -0.51
N ILE A 12 14.45 2.50 0.56
CA ILE A 12 14.58 1.07 0.88
C ILE A 12 13.51 0.27 0.12
N GLY A 13 13.96 -0.65 -0.71
CA GLY A 13 13.12 -1.56 -1.48
C GLY A 13 12.70 -1.05 -2.85
N GLY A 14 12.26 -1.97 -3.73
CA GLY A 14 11.91 -1.66 -5.11
C GLY A 14 10.80 -0.65 -5.28
N ALA A 15 9.79 -0.69 -4.39
CA ALA A 15 8.69 0.26 -4.39
C ALA A 15 9.17 1.70 -4.12
N ALA A 16 10.10 1.88 -3.16
CA ALA A 16 10.65 3.19 -2.83
C ALA A 16 11.47 3.76 -4.00
N ILE A 17 12.30 2.93 -4.64
CA ILE A 17 13.07 3.33 -5.82
C ILE A 17 12.14 3.74 -6.97
N ALA A 18 11.08 2.96 -7.23
CA ALA A 18 10.11 3.27 -8.27
C ALA A 18 9.35 4.59 -7.98
N ALA A 19 8.92 4.79 -6.74
CA ALA A 19 8.24 6.01 -6.30
C ALA A 19 9.14 7.25 -6.44
N ASN A 20 10.42 7.12 -6.08
CA ASN A 20 11.40 8.21 -6.20
C ASN A 20 11.67 8.57 -7.66
N ARG A 21 11.87 7.57 -8.54
CA ARG A 21 12.03 7.79 -9.99
C ARG A 21 10.81 8.48 -10.59
N LEU A 22 9.61 8.07 -10.19
CA LEU A 22 8.38 8.70 -10.64
C LEU A 22 8.32 10.16 -10.17
N MET A 23 8.67 10.44 -8.91
CA MET A 23 8.71 11.80 -8.38
C MET A 23 9.64 12.68 -9.22
N GLU A 24 10.86 12.23 -9.51
CA GLU A 24 11.81 12.97 -10.33
C GLU A 24 11.32 13.16 -11.78
N ALA A 25 10.75 12.11 -12.38
CA ALA A 25 10.17 12.21 -13.73
C ALA A 25 9.04 13.24 -13.81
N LEU A 26 8.15 13.26 -12.82
CA LEU A 26 7.06 14.24 -12.74
C LEU A 26 7.60 15.67 -12.57
N LYS A 27 8.60 15.87 -11.71
CA LYS A 27 9.25 17.17 -11.49
C LYS A 27 9.93 17.67 -12.78
N ASN A 28 10.65 16.80 -13.47
CA ASN A 28 11.32 17.12 -14.73
C ASN A 28 10.34 17.50 -15.85
N ASN A 29 9.07 17.05 -15.74
CA ASN A 29 7.98 17.44 -16.62
C ASN A 29 7.12 18.60 -16.08
N GLY A 30 7.65 19.40 -15.14
CA GLY A 30 6.99 20.61 -14.64
C GLY A 30 5.85 20.38 -13.65
N ILE A 31 5.65 19.14 -13.15
CA ILE A 31 4.61 18.81 -12.17
C ILE A 31 5.17 19.01 -10.75
N LYS A 32 4.48 19.83 -9.94
CA LYS A 32 4.85 20.01 -8.53
C LYS A 32 4.59 18.73 -7.76
N THR A 33 5.66 17.99 -7.43
CA THR A 33 5.56 16.70 -6.77
C THR A 33 6.30 16.70 -5.44
N LYS A 34 5.65 16.20 -4.40
CA LYS A 34 6.27 15.87 -3.12
C LYS A 34 6.07 14.38 -2.82
N MET A 35 6.98 13.80 -2.06
CA MET A 35 6.84 12.44 -1.55
C MET A 35 6.76 12.48 -0.02
N LEU A 36 5.70 11.90 0.54
CA LEU A 36 5.52 11.72 1.98
C LEU A 36 5.96 10.31 2.36
N VAL A 37 6.91 10.22 3.28
CA VAL A 37 7.48 8.95 3.74
C VAL A 37 7.44 8.84 5.26
N ARG A 38 7.50 7.62 5.76
CA ARG A 38 7.73 7.33 7.16
C ARG A 38 9.21 7.40 7.51
N ASP A 39 10.07 6.87 6.62
CA ASP A 39 11.51 6.74 6.81
C ASP A 39 12.24 7.52 5.71
N LYS A 40 12.64 8.76 6.04
CA LYS A 40 13.42 9.64 5.17
C LYS A 40 14.91 9.38 5.35
N GLN A 41 15.65 9.37 4.24
CA GLN A 41 17.08 9.01 4.21
C GLN A 41 17.97 10.09 3.57
N THR A 42 17.38 11.11 2.95
CA THR A 42 18.11 12.20 2.33
C THR A 42 17.61 13.55 2.79
N ASP A 43 18.35 14.62 2.51
CA ASP A 43 17.95 16.00 2.81
C ASP A 43 17.11 16.62 1.70
N GLN A 44 16.59 15.82 0.76
CA GLN A 44 15.82 16.30 -0.38
C GLN A 44 14.55 17.02 0.09
N ILE A 45 14.38 18.29 -0.33
CA ILE A 45 13.25 19.16 0.09
C ILE A 45 11.90 18.62 -0.40
N SER A 46 11.87 17.95 -1.56
CA SER A 46 10.67 17.34 -2.12
C SER A 46 10.21 16.09 -1.36
N VAL A 47 11.03 15.56 -0.44
CA VAL A 47 10.67 14.43 0.42
C VAL A 47 10.38 14.94 1.81
N VAL A 48 9.15 14.67 2.26
CA VAL A 48 8.64 15.05 3.59
C VAL A 48 8.56 13.81 4.46
N GLU A 49 9.13 13.88 5.66
CA GLU A 49 9.02 12.80 6.64
C GLU A 49 7.82 13.05 7.56
N LEU A 50 7.06 12.01 7.84
CA LEU A 50 6.12 12.05 8.96
C LEU A 50 6.88 12.36 10.26
N LYS A 51 6.32 13.19 11.12
CA LYS A 51 6.97 13.57 12.40
C LYS A 51 7.51 12.33 13.10
N LYS A 52 8.80 12.37 13.47
CA LYS A 52 9.44 11.30 14.25
C LYS A 52 8.70 11.17 15.59
N SER A 53 8.17 9.97 15.85
CA SER A 53 7.48 9.67 17.09
C SER A 53 7.77 8.22 17.46
N TRP A 54 8.00 7.95 18.74
CA TRP A 54 8.11 6.59 19.27
C TRP A 54 6.82 5.76 19.00
N TRP A 55 5.68 6.40 18.79
CA TRP A 55 4.44 5.78 18.36
C TRP A 55 4.56 5.00 17.04
N LYS A 56 5.43 5.43 16.12
CA LYS A 56 5.66 4.69 14.86
C LYS A 56 6.24 3.29 15.10
N VAL A 57 7.14 3.18 16.08
CA VAL A 57 7.72 1.90 16.47
C VAL A 57 6.64 1.01 17.09
N TRP A 58 5.84 1.56 18.00
CA TRP A 58 4.72 0.87 18.60
C TRP A 58 3.66 0.43 17.59
N GLN A 59 3.33 1.25 16.60
CA GLN A 59 2.42 0.89 15.51
C GLN A 59 2.89 -0.36 14.76
N PHE A 60 4.18 -0.38 14.39
CA PHE A 60 4.79 -1.55 13.72
C PHE A 60 4.78 -2.79 14.62
N ILE A 61 5.25 -2.66 15.86
CA ILE A 61 5.28 -3.76 16.82
C ILE A 61 3.87 -4.29 17.08
N TRP A 62 2.90 -3.41 17.30
CA TRP A 62 1.52 -3.80 17.57
C TRP A 62 0.93 -4.64 16.44
N GLU A 63 1.14 -4.25 15.20
CA GLU A 63 0.68 -5.03 14.07
C GLU A 63 1.30 -6.43 14.06
N ARG A 64 2.61 -6.53 14.30
CA ARG A 64 3.32 -7.83 14.39
C ARG A 64 2.80 -8.67 15.57
N VAL A 65 2.51 -8.06 16.71
CA VAL A 65 1.92 -8.75 17.86
C VAL A 65 0.53 -9.33 17.52
N VAL A 66 -0.33 -8.55 16.85
CA VAL A 66 -1.65 -9.03 16.44
C VAL A 66 -1.55 -10.19 15.45
N ILE A 67 -0.64 -10.12 14.48
CA ILE A 67 -0.39 -11.22 13.54
C ILE A 67 0.18 -12.44 14.26
N TRP A 68 1.12 -12.26 15.18
CA TRP A 68 1.69 -13.34 15.99
C TRP A 68 0.63 -14.04 16.86
N GLN A 69 -0.25 -13.28 17.47
CA GLN A 69 -1.40 -13.81 18.22
C GLN A 69 -2.36 -14.58 17.30
N ALA A 70 -2.67 -14.04 16.10
CA ALA A 70 -3.49 -14.73 15.10
C ALA A 70 -2.83 -16.02 14.57
N ASN A 71 -1.51 -16.11 14.64
CA ASN A 71 -0.71 -17.31 14.34
C ASN A 71 -0.53 -18.25 15.54
N HIS A 72 -1.39 -18.16 16.57
CA HIS A 72 -1.28 -18.99 17.79
C HIS A 72 0.11 -18.92 18.43
N PHE A 73 0.66 -17.69 18.51
CA PHE A 73 1.99 -17.39 19.09
C PHE A 73 3.17 -18.06 18.37
N LYS A 74 2.99 -18.40 17.07
CA LYS A 74 4.08 -18.92 16.22
C LYS A 74 4.62 -17.82 15.33
N LYS A 75 5.95 -17.83 15.11
CA LYS A 75 6.66 -16.88 14.23
C LYS A 75 6.53 -17.24 12.74
N HIS A 76 5.33 -17.70 12.32
CA HIS A 76 5.08 -18.11 10.95
C HIS A 76 4.75 -16.89 10.08
N ASN A 77 5.49 -16.66 9.01
CA ASN A 77 5.24 -15.64 7.99
C ASN A 77 4.90 -14.23 8.50
N LEU A 78 5.44 -13.83 9.67
CA LEU A 78 5.11 -12.55 10.32
C LEU A 78 5.33 -11.30 9.43
N PHE A 79 6.24 -11.38 8.46
CA PHE A 79 6.59 -10.29 7.56
C PHE A 79 6.08 -10.49 6.13
N ALA A 80 5.50 -11.65 5.82
CA ALA A 80 4.90 -11.95 4.53
C ALA A 80 3.45 -11.45 4.42
N VAL A 81 2.89 -10.99 5.55
CA VAL A 81 1.51 -10.53 5.66
C VAL A 81 1.42 -9.20 6.39
N ASP A 82 0.38 -8.43 6.06
CA ASP A 82 0.10 -7.12 6.64
C ASP A 82 -1.40 -6.92 6.76
N ILE A 83 -1.87 -6.42 7.90
CA ILE A 83 -3.29 -6.24 8.19
C ILE A 83 -3.72 -4.77 8.20
N ALA A 84 -2.76 -3.86 8.14
CA ALA A 84 -2.93 -2.40 8.18
C ALA A 84 -3.91 -1.94 9.27
N ASN A 85 -3.74 -2.49 10.49
CA ASN A 85 -4.56 -2.13 11.64
C ASN A 85 -4.06 -0.88 12.37
N THR A 86 -2.86 -0.42 12.03
CA THR A 86 -2.22 0.78 12.57
C THR A 86 -1.67 1.64 11.44
N GLY A 87 -1.63 2.94 11.64
CA GLY A 87 -1.13 3.91 10.67
C GLY A 87 -1.20 5.34 11.19
N THR A 88 -0.87 6.28 10.33
CA THR A 88 -0.88 7.71 10.65
C THR A 88 -1.89 8.44 9.78
N ASN A 89 -2.78 9.20 10.40
CA ASN A 89 -3.67 10.07 9.65
C ASN A 89 -2.89 11.23 9.02
N ILE A 90 -2.86 11.26 7.70
CA ILE A 90 -2.12 12.26 6.92
C ILE A 90 -3.03 13.35 6.32
N THR A 91 -4.36 13.20 6.44
CA THR A 91 -5.30 14.09 5.73
C THR A 91 -5.30 15.54 6.24
N ALA A 92 -4.78 15.77 7.44
CA ALA A 92 -4.60 17.11 8.00
C ALA A 92 -3.24 17.76 7.66
N LEU A 93 -2.32 17.05 7.01
CA LEU A 93 -1.02 17.59 6.66
C LEU A 93 -1.13 18.62 5.51
N PRO A 94 -0.33 19.70 5.55
CA PRO A 94 -0.33 20.70 4.46
C PRO A 94 -0.04 20.09 3.09
N GLU A 95 0.84 19.09 3.02
CA GLU A 95 1.18 18.37 1.79
C GLU A 95 -0.05 17.65 1.20
N PHE A 96 -0.87 17.05 2.07
CA PHE A 96 -2.09 16.36 1.65
C PHE A 96 -3.17 17.38 1.23
N THR A 97 -3.41 18.40 2.03
CA THR A 97 -4.47 19.39 1.75
C THR A 97 -4.23 20.15 0.46
N GLN A 98 -2.94 20.45 0.15
CA GLN A 98 -2.53 21.16 -1.06
C GLN A 98 -2.43 20.29 -2.31
N ALA A 99 -2.43 18.96 -2.17
CA ALA A 99 -2.31 18.05 -3.31
C ALA A 99 -3.61 18.03 -4.13
N ASP A 100 -3.46 18.01 -5.45
CA ASP A 100 -4.56 17.81 -6.41
C ASP A 100 -4.79 16.31 -6.67
N VAL A 101 -3.74 15.47 -6.56
CA VAL A 101 -3.75 14.02 -6.77
C VAL A 101 -2.97 13.34 -5.67
N ILE A 102 -3.50 12.25 -5.14
CA ILE A 102 -2.83 11.36 -4.18
C ILE A 102 -2.37 10.11 -4.90
N HIS A 103 -1.06 9.84 -4.85
CA HIS A 103 -0.47 8.68 -5.48
C HIS A 103 0.10 7.72 -4.43
N LEU A 104 -0.60 6.63 -4.17
CA LEU A 104 -0.18 5.59 -3.22
C LEU A 104 0.77 4.61 -3.90
N HIS A 105 1.84 4.24 -3.20
CA HIS A 105 2.74 3.16 -3.56
C HIS A 105 2.68 2.06 -2.50
N TRP A 106 3.79 1.76 -1.82
CA TRP A 106 3.82 0.78 -0.74
C TRP A 106 3.61 1.47 0.60
N ILE A 107 2.46 1.25 1.23
CA ILE A 107 1.96 2.01 2.38
C ILE A 107 1.80 1.17 3.66
N ASN A 108 2.42 0.01 3.68
CA ASN A 108 2.33 -0.99 4.74
C ASN A 108 3.27 -0.70 5.92
N GLN A 109 3.36 -1.62 6.86
CA GLN A 109 4.21 -1.56 8.06
C GLN A 109 3.95 -0.32 8.94
N GLY A 110 2.68 0.03 9.16
CA GLY A 110 2.29 1.12 10.04
C GLY A 110 2.39 2.51 9.39
N MET A 111 2.56 2.62 8.06
CA MET A 111 2.44 3.90 7.36
C MET A 111 0.99 4.37 7.32
N LEU A 112 0.10 3.58 6.73
CA LEU A 112 -1.35 3.84 6.69
C LEU A 112 -2.14 2.63 7.17
N SER A 113 -3.12 2.87 8.02
CA SER A 113 -4.14 1.87 8.36
C SER A 113 -5.27 1.85 7.33
N LEU A 114 -6.12 0.80 7.34
CA LEU A 114 -7.35 0.77 6.54
C LEU A 114 -8.28 1.96 6.87
N THR A 115 -8.24 2.44 8.10
CA THR A 115 -8.99 3.65 8.52
C THR A 115 -8.41 4.91 7.89
N ASP A 116 -7.09 5.01 7.78
CA ASP A 116 -6.43 6.16 7.15
C ASP A 116 -6.68 6.16 5.63
N ILE A 117 -6.62 5.00 4.99
CA ILE A 117 -6.99 4.85 3.57
C ILE A 117 -8.45 5.28 3.34
N ARG A 118 -9.37 4.91 4.26
CA ARG A 118 -10.77 5.37 4.18
C ARG A 118 -10.87 6.89 4.22
N ARG A 119 -10.12 7.56 5.11
CA ARG A 119 -10.08 9.03 5.19
C ARG A 119 -9.56 9.66 3.90
N ILE A 120 -8.55 9.04 3.28
CA ILE A 120 -8.03 9.47 1.97
C ILE A 120 -9.10 9.35 0.90
N ILE A 121 -9.82 8.23 0.82
CA ILE A 121 -10.93 8.04 -0.12
C ILE A 121 -12.03 9.08 0.12
N GLN A 122 -12.41 9.29 1.38
CA GLN A 122 -13.45 10.25 1.77
C GLN A 122 -13.08 11.72 1.52
N SER A 123 -11.80 12.02 1.29
CA SER A 123 -11.38 13.38 0.92
C SER A 123 -11.85 13.81 -0.47
N GLY A 124 -12.32 12.88 -1.30
CA GLY A 124 -12.77 13.15 -2.67
C GLY A 124 -11.65 13.47 -3.66
N LYS A 125 -10.39 13.45 -3.23
CA LYS A 125 -9.25 13.68 -4.14
C LYS A 125 -9.04 12.48 -5.06
N PRO A 126 -8.66 12.70 -6.34
CA PRO A 126 -8.25 11.62 -7.24
C PRO A 126 -7.13 10.76 -6.62
N ILE A 127 -7.32 9.43 -6.65
CA ILE A 127 -6.36 8.48 -6.10
C ILE A 127 -5.83 7.58 -7.20
N VAL A 128 -4.51 7.53 -7.33
CA VAL A 128 -3.78 6.54 -8.12
C VAL A 128 -3.03 5.63 -7.14
N TRP A 129 -3.08 4.31 -7.34
CA TRP A 129 -2.37 3.36 -6.49
C TRP A 129 -1.50 2.43 -7.33
N THR A 130 -0.19 2.69 -7.35
CA THR A 130 0.76 1.78 -7.97
C THR A 130 1.01 0.58 -7.07
N MET A 131 0.62 -0.58 -7.56
CA MET A 131 0.78 -1.86 -6.88
C MET A 131 2.16 -2.43 -7.17
N HIS A 132 2.94 -2.67 -6.13
CA HIS A 132 4.26 -3.31 -6.20
C HIS A 132 4.22 -4.78 -5.78
N ASP A 133 3.14 -5.19 -5.15
CA ASP A 133 2.83 -6.54 -4.69
C ASP A 133 1.32 -6.79 -4.74
N MET A 134 0.88 -7.93 -4.23
CA MET A 134 -0.52 -8.35 -4.27
C MET A 134 -1.35 -7.82 -3.09
N TRP A 135 -0.74 -7.14 -2.12
CA TRP A 135 -1.45 -6.73 -0.89
C TRP A 135 -2.70 -5.87 -1.15
N PRO A 136 -2.75 -4.91 -2.09
CA PRO A 136 -3.94 -4.10 -2.33
C PRO A 136 -5.19 -4.93 -2.68
N PHE A 137 -5.01 -6.06 -3.35
CA PHE A 137 -6.10 -6.90 -3.85
C PHE A 137 -6.18 -8.30 -3.20
N THR A 138 -5.43 -8.56 -2.12
CA THR A 138 -5.53 -9.76 -1.28
C THR A 138 -6.08 -9.42 0.11
N GLY A 139 -6.32 -10.43 0.94
CA GLY A 139 -6.70 -10.19 2.35
C GLY A 139 -5.56 -9.55 3.13
N ILE A 140 -4.42 -10.25 3.20
CA ILE A 140 -3.27 -9.85 4.02
C ILE A 140 -1.90 -10.07 3.38
N CYS A 141 -1.79 -10.92 2.34
CA CYS A 141 -0.51 -11.36 1.83
C CYS A 141 0.04 -10.42 0.75
N HIS A 142 1.36 -10.20 0.78
CA HIS A 142 2.11 -9.49 -0.27
C HIS A 142 2.33 -10.36 -1.50
N TYR A 143 2.39 -11.67 -1.31
CA TYR A 143 2.48 -12.66 -2.37
C TYR A 143 1.63 -13.89 -2.02
N ALA A 144 0.69 -14.25 -2.89
CA ALA A 144 -0.27 -15.31 -2.62
C ALA A 144 0.26 -16.73 -2.90
N GLY A 145 1.37 -16.87 -3.64
CA GLY A 145 1.83 -18.17 -4.14
C GLY A 145 0.75 -18.83 -5.01
N ASP A 146 0.48 -20.07 -4.75
CA ASP A 146 -0.53 -20.87 -5.47
C ASP A 146 -1.97 -20.63 -4.97
N CYS A 147 -2.15 -19.72 -3.98
CA CYS A 147 -3.47 -19.41 -3.45
C CYS A 147 -4.23 -18.44 -4.35
N ASP A 148 -5.40 -18.84 -4.80
CA ASP A 148 -6.31 -18.06 -5.66
C ASP A 148 -7.55 -17.50 -4.93
N LYS A 149 -7.68 -17.73 -3.62
CA LYS A 149 -8.87 -17.36 -2.84
C LYS A 149 -9.18 -15.86 -2.86
N TYR A 150 -8.19 -15.01 -3.13
CA TYR A 150 -8.40 -13.56 -3.28
C TYR A 150 -9.34 -13.23 -4.47
N ALA A 151 -9.50 -14.15 -5.41
CA ALA A 151 -10.41 -13.96 -6.54
C ALA A 151 -11.87 -13.85 -6.10
N THR A 152 -12.24 -14.51 -5.02
CA THR A 152 -13.60 -14.51 -4.47
C THR A 152 -13.64 -14.00 -3.04
N GLN A 153 -12.97 -14.72 -2.13
CA GLN A 153 -12.95 -14.39 -0.70
C GLN A 153 -11.80 -15.09 0.01
N CYS A 154 -10.92 -14.35 0.65
CA CYS A 154 -9.88 -14.92 1.49
C CYS A 154 -10.46 -15.61 2.73
N HIS A 155 -10.02 -16.85 2.99
CA HIS A 155 -10.31 -17.64 4.17
C HIS A 155 -9.36 -18.84 4.23
N ASN A 156 -9.25 -19.54 5.38
CA ASN A 156 -8.33 -20.66 5.53
C ASN A 156 -6.96 -20.34 4.91
N CYS A 157 -6.38 -19.21 5.35
CA CYS A 157 -5.24 -18.59 4.70
C CYS A 157 -3.98 -19.46 4.86
N PRO A 158 -3.30 -19.85 3.75
CA PRO A 158 -2.09 -20.67 3.84
C PRO A 158 -0.89 -19.90 4.40
N GLN A 159 -0.95 -18.56 4.44
CA GLN A 159 0.08 -17.73 5.06
C GLN A 159 0.00 -17.70 6.60
N LEU A 160 -1.05 -18.24 7.19
CA LEU A 160 -1.20 -18.36 8.63
C LEU A 160 -0.84 -19.77 9.10
N TYR A 161 -0.31 -19.88 10.33
CA TYR A 161 0.05 -21.17 10.94
C TYR A 161 -1.15 -22.12 11.03
N LYS A 162 -2.34 -21.58 11.36
CA LYS A 162 -3.64 -22.26 11.28
C LYS A 162 -4.66 -21.35 10.66
N GLY A 163 -4.92 -21.55 9.38
CA GLY A 163 -6.02 -20.88 8.69
C GLY A 163 -7.37 -21.41 9.19
N SER A 164 -8.37 -20.53 9.22
CA SER A 164 -9.75 -20.88 9.55
C SER A 164 -10.74 -20.14 8.66
N ARG A 165 -12.01 -20.57 8.66
CA ARG A 165 -13.05 -19.96 7.81
C ARG A 165 -13.23 -18.45 8.07
N LYS A 166 -12.98 -17.98 9.30
CA LYS A 166 -13.08 -16.56 9.71
C LYS A 166 -11.79 -16.06 10.33
N ASP A 167 -10.65 -16.46 9.76
CA ASP A 167 -9.33 -16.00 10.18
C ASP A 167 -9.10 -14.51 9.94
N ILE A 168 -7.90 -14.03 10.29
CA ILE A 168 -7.55 -12.62 10.14
C ILE A 168 -7.50 -12.19 8.66
N ALA A 169 -7.18 -13.12 7.73
CA ALA A 169 -7.20 -12.85 6.30
C ALA A 169 -8.62 -12.61 5.80
N TYR A 170 -9.59 -13.43 6.24
CA TYR A 170 -11.01 -13.21 5.97
C TYR A 170 -11.49 -11.86 6.49
N ARG A 171 -11.19 -11.56 7.76
CA ARG A 171 -11.64 -10.32 8.39
C ARG A 171 -11.07 -9.08 7.70
N THR A 172 -9.80 -9.12 7.33
CA THR A 172 -9.15 -8.02 6.62
C THR A 172 -9.68 -7.88 5.19
N PHE A 173 -9.93 -9.00 4.50
CA PHE A 173 -10.56 -9.00 3.18
C PHE A 173 -11.94 -8.32 3.22
N GLN A 174 -12.79 -8.66 4.20
CA GLN A 174 -14.10 -8.03 4.35
C GLN A 174 -14.00 -6.53 4.66
N LYS A 175 -13.02 -6.12 5.47
CA LYS A 175 -12.77 -4.70 5.73
C LYS A 175 -12.34 -3.95 4.46
N LYS A 176 -11.44 -4.54 3.65
CA LYS A 176 -11.04 -3.98 2.36
C LYS A 176 -12.20 -3.93 1.36
N LYS A 177 -13.04 -4.97 1.31
CA LYS A 177 -14.23 -4.98 0.45
C LYS A 177 -15.14 -3.78 0.76
N LYS A 178 -15.46 -3.57 2.03
CA LYS A 178 -16.24 -2.39 2.47
C LYS A 178 -15.50 -1.06 2.25
N LEU A 179 -14.17 -1.08 2.26
CA LEU A 179 -13.35 0.11 2.03
C LEU A 179 -13.41 0.56 0.58
N PHE A 180 -13.36 -0.38 -0.35
CA PHE A 180 -13.33 -0.11 -1.79
C PHE A 180 -14.71 -0.02 -2.45
N GLU A 181 -15.76 -0.39 -1.71
CA GLU A 181 -17.14 -0.26 -2.17
C GLU A 181 -17.47 1.22 -2.41
N GLY A 182 -17.85 1.57 -3.64
CA GLY A 182 -18.13 2.94 -4.05
C GLY A 182 -16.92 3.87 -4.18
N ALA A 183 -15.70 3.40 -3.86
CA ALA A 183 -14.48 4.17 -4.06
C ALA A 183 -14.13 4.24 -5.56
N GLN A 184 -13.48 5.35 -5.96
CA GLN A 184 -12.93 5.53 -7.30
C GLN A 184 -11.41 5.62 -7.20
N ILE A 185 -10.74 4.50 -7.44
CA ILE A 185 -9.28 4.38 -7.38
C ILE A 185 -8.78 3.85 -8.71
N THR A 186 -7.76 4.51 -9.26
CA THR A 186 -7.02 3.96 -10.41
C THR A 186 -5.87 3.13 -9.90
N PHE A 187 -5.95 1.81 -10.06
CA PHE A 187 -4.86 0.89 -9.74
C PHE A 187 -3.92 0.75 -10.92
N VAL A 188 -2.62 0.90 -10.66
CA VAL A 188 -1.56 0.73 -11.65
C VAL A 188 -0.72 -0.48 -11.27
N ALA A 189 -0.72 -1.51 -12.09
CA ALA A 189 0.14 -2.67 -11.90
C ALA A 189 1.51 -2.44 -12.55
N CYS A 190 2.59 -2.73 -11.83
CA CYS A 190 3.96 -2.57 -12.34
C CYS A 190 4.39 -3.66 -13.35
N SER A 191 3.53 -4.65 -13.61
CA SER A 191 3.75 -5.70 -14.62
C SER A 191 2.43 -6.26 -15.14
N ARG A 192 2.44 -6.83 -16.34
CA ARG A 192 1.28 -7.52 -16.93
C ARG A 192 0.83 -8.72 -16.09
N TRP A 193 1.77 -9.41 -15.45
CA TRP A 193 1.48 -10.50 -14.52
C TRP A 193 0.65 -10.01 -13.36
N LEU A 194 1.09 -8.94 -12.68
CA LEU A 194 0.38 -8.37 -11.53
C LEU A 194 -1.00 -7.83 -11.92
N GLU A 195 -1.11 -7.18 -13.08
CA GLU A 195 -2.39 -6.73 -13.65
C GLU A 195 -3.37 -7.89 -13.84
N SER A 196 -2.91 -9.00 -14.44
CA SER A 196 -3.74 -10.17 -14.70
C SER A 196 -4.29 -10.81 -13.42
N LEU A 197 -3.51 -10.79 -12.33
CA LEU A 197 -3.94 -11.26 -11.02
C LEU A 197 -4.90 -10.28 -10.33
N ALA A 198 -4.59 -8.99 -10.39
CA ALA A 198 -5.42 -7.94 -9.81
C ALA A 198 -6.84 -7.92 -10.40
N LYS A 199 -6.97 -8.09 -11.70
CA LYS A 199 -8.27 -8.18 -12.41
C LYS A 199 -9.14 -9.36 -11.98
N LYS A 200 -8.55 -10.40 -11.38
CA LYS A 200 -9.29 -11.56 -10.85
C LYS A 200 -9.88 -11.29 -9.46
N SER A 201 -9.35 -10.30 -8.73
CA SER A 201 -9.73 -10.09 -7.33
C SER A 201 -11.10 -9.44 -7.18
N ASP A 202 -11.94 -10.04 -6.35
CA ASP A 202 -13.27 -9.49 -5.99
C ASP A 202 -13.18 -8.15 -5.23
N LEU A 203 -12.01 -7.82 -4.66
CA LEU A 203 -11.82 -6.56 -3.94
C LEU A 203 -11.82 -5.34 -4.87
N ILE A 204 -11.20 -5.45 -6.05
CA ILE A 204 -10.93 -4.29 -6.91
C ILE A 204 -11.40 -4.46 -8.36
N LYS A 205 -12.12 -5.54 -8.67
CA LYS A 205 -12.62 -5.81 -10.05
C LYS A 205 -13.51 -4.70 -10.62
N GLY A 206 -14.14 -3.90 -9.77
CA GLY A 206 -14.96 -2.75 -10.18
C GLY A 206 -14.18 -1.45 -10.35
N GLN A 207 -12.87 -1.46 -10.12
CA GLN A 207 -11.99 -0.30 -10.22
C GLN A 207 -11.28 -0.24 -11.58
N THR A 208 -10.74 0.92 -11.94
CA THR A 208 -9.85 1.03 -13.10
C THR A 208 -8.52 0.36 -12.78
N ILE A 209 -8.13 -0.64 -13.58
CA ILE A 209 -6.85 -1.35 -13.44
C ILE A 209 -6.10 -1.26 -14.75
N THR A 210 -4.89 -0.72 -14.72
CA THR A 210 -4.01 -0.57 -15.90
C THR A 210 -2.60 -1.06 -15.60
N ASN A 211 -1.85 -1.39 -16.65
CA ASN A 211 -0.43 -1.75 -16.52
C ASN A 211 0.45 -0.59 -16.98
N ILE A 212 1.32 -0.14 -16.08
CA ILE A 212 2.42 0.79 -16.39
C ILE A 212 3.66 0.23 -15.71
N PRO A 213 4.63 -0.30 -16.47
CA PRO A 213 5.87 -0.84 -15.89
C PRO A 213 6.64 0.22 -15.12
N ASN A 214 7.32 -0.20 -14.05
CA ASN A 214 8.23 0.68 -13.35
C ASN A 214 9.33 1.19 -14.27
N ALA A 215 9.68 2.47 -14.15
CA ALA A 215 10.79 3.05 -14.89
C ALA A 215 12.10 2.29 -14.59
N CYS A 216 12.67 1.67 -15.61
CA CYS A 216 13.97 1.03 -15.54
C CYS A 216 15.05 2.04 -16.01
N LEU A 217 16.21 2.07 -15.34
CA LEU A 217 17.38 2.73 -15.91
C LEU A 217 17.90 1.81 -17.02
N LEU A 218 17.74 2.21 -18.26
CA LEU A 218 18.53 1.66 -19.34
C LEU A 218 19.96 2.15 -19.10
N TYR A 219 20.82 1.28 -18.61
CA TYR A 219 22.26 1.53 -18.68
C TYR A 219 22.62 1.45 -20.15
N THR A 220 22.79 2.58 -20.81
CA THR A 220 23.53 2.64 -22.06
C THR A 220 24.99 2.34 -21.71
N SER A 221 25.42 1.13 -22.05
CA SER A 221 26.83 0.73 -22.08
C SER A 221 27.61 1.57 -23.08
#